data_941f0b7d738d344819e633e5344dd25e
#
_entry.id   941f0b7d738d344819e633e5344dd25e
#
_cell.length_a   1.000
_cell.length_b   1.000
_cell.length_c   1.000
_cell.angle_alpha   90.00
_cell.angle_beta   90.00
_cell.angle_gamma   90.00
#
_symmetry.space_group_name_H-M   'P 1'
#
loop_
_entity.id
_entity.type
_entity.pdbx_description
1 polymer ?
#
loop_
_entity_poly.entity_id
_entity_poly.type
_entity_poly.pdbx_seq_one_letter_code
_entity_poly.pdbx_strand_id
1 'polypeptide(L)'
;MKKALITILAVFLLGVGVFFGYEYATEPKIVDGVMSKKIDDKGRPIGLTSTFEPGDTVYFSAKRNRFWIDKAQIVWYKGEIAPENRFLVEEEVIVNKAKYFSTELSVPEGLEEGHYGVTIYVKGSDIMETKAEFDVKK
;
A
#
# COMPACT_ATOMS: atom_id res chain seq x y z
N MET A 1 -21.31 5.33 47.94
CA MET A 1 -20.82 4.14 47.19
C MET A 1 -21.27 4.09 45.75
N LYS A 2 -22.55 4.24 45.44
CA LYS A 2 -23.02 4.16 44.05
C LYS A 2 -22.43 5.21 43.13
N LYS A 3 -22.24 6.47 43.62
CA LYS A 3 -21.66 7.56 42.81
C LYS A 3 -20.19 7.31 42.48
N ALA A 4 -19.41 6.77 43.40
CA ALA A 4 -18.00 6.46 43.17
C ALA A 4 -17.83 5.33 42.15
N LEU A 5 -18.70 4.32 42.19
CA LEU A 5 -18.67 3.20 41.26
C LEU A 5 -18.98 3.66 39.81
N ILE A 6 -19.98 4.53 39.64
CA ILE A 6 -20.33 5.09 38.31
C ILE A 6 -19.20 5.93 37.77
N THR A 7 -18.53 6.73 38.62
CA THR A 7 -17.38 7.55 38.19
C THR A 7 -16.20 6.69 37.70
N ILE A 8 -15.88 5.62 38.42
CA ILE A 8 -14.81 4.68 38.04
C ILE A 8 -15.11 4.01 36.69
N LEU A 9 -16.37 3.57 36.50
CA LEU A 9 -16.80 2.96 35.27
C LEU A 9 -16.69 3.94 34.07
N ALA A 10 -17.10 5.20 34.26
CA ALA A 10 -17.03 6.22 33.23
C ALA A 10 -15.58 6.51 32.81
N VAL A 11 -14.64 6.61 33.77
CA VAL A 11 -13.22 6.81 33.50
C VAL A 11 -12.63 5.62 32.74
N PHE A 12 -12.99 4.40 33.10
CA PHE A 12 -12.56 3.19 32.43
C PHE A 12 -13.02 3.17 30.94
N LEU A 13 -14.30 3.48 30.70
CA LEU A 13 -14.83 3.51 29.32
C LEU A 13 -14.18 4.58 28.46
N LEU A 14 -13.88 5.76 29.02
CA LEU A 14 -13.16 6.81 28.31
C LEU A 14 -11.74 6.38 27.95
N GLY A 15 -11.02 5.73 28.86
CA GLY A 15 -9.68 5.21 28.62
C GLY A 15 -9.64 4.18 27.49
N VAL A 16 -10.59 3.25 27.48
CA VAL A 16 -10.72 2.24 26.42
C VAL A 16 -11.04 2.90 25.08
N GLY A 17 -11.96 3.86 25.05
CA GLY A 17 -12.33 4.57 23.84
C GLY A 17 -11.16 5.36 23.22
N VAL A 18 -10.37 6.03 24.05
CA VAL A 18 -9.16 6.75 23.59
C VAL A 18 -8.11 5.79 23.03
N PHE A 19 -7.88 4.65 23.69
CA PHE A 19 -6.92 3.64 23.24
C PHE A 19 -7.31 3.09 21.85
N PHE A 20 -8.54 2.65 21.66
CA PHE A 20 -9.00 2.13 20.36
C PHE A 20 -9.03 3.21 19.29
N GLY A 21 -9.40 4.44 19.63
CA GLY A 21 -9.36 5.56 18.71
C GLY A 21 -7.95 5.89 18.24
N TYR A 22 -6.97 5.83 19.13
CA TYR A 22 -5.56 6.04 18.79
C TYR A 22 -5.06 4.94 17.85
N GLU A 23 -5.31 3.67 18.12
CA GLU A 23 -4.91 2.57 17.22
C GLU A 23 -5.51 2.75 15.83
N TYR A 24 -6.82 3.03 15.75
CA TYR A 24 -7.51 3.23 14.48
C TYR A 24 -6.89 4.38 13.68
N ALA A 25 -6.59 5.51 14.34
CA ALA A 25 -6.03 6.69 13.68
C ALA A 25 -4.61 6.48 13.19
N THR A 26 -3.83 5.59 13.85
CA THR A 26 -2.43 5.35 13.49
C THR A 26 -2.23 4.16 12.54
N GLU A 27 -3.28 3.35 12.29
CA GLU A 27 -3.19 2.25 11.33
C GLU A 27 -2.99 2.78 9.90
N PRO A 28 -2.23 2.05 9.07
CA PRO A 28 -2.09 2.43 7.67
C PRO A 28 -3.45 2.47 6.95
N LYS A 29 -3.63 3.48 6.11
CA LYS A 29 -4.86 3.64 5.32
C LYS A 29 -4.89 2.78 4.06
N ILE A 30 -3.71 2.30 3.65
CA ILE A 30 -3.53 1.37 2.54
C ILE A 30 -2.57 0.31 3.04
N VAL A 31 -2.91 -0.97 2.83
CA VAL A 31 -2.17 -2.09 3.40
C VAL A 31 -1.87 -3.15 2.34
N ASP A 32 -1.07 -4.15 2.73
CA ASP A 32 -0.82 -5.36 1.95
C ASP A 32 -0.29 -5.08 0.55
N GLY A 33 0.76 -4.25 0.46
CA GLY A 33 1.47 -4.04 -0.81
C GLY A 33 2.09 -5.35 -1.30
N VAL A 34 1.71 -5.78 -2.50
CA VAL A 34 2.17 -7.03 -3.10
C VAL A 34 2.52 -6.84 -4.56
N MET A 35 3.46 -7.68 -5.03
CA MET A 35 3.80 -7.78 -6.44
C MET A 35 3.15 -9.03 -7.02
N SER A 36 2.71 -8.97 -8.27
CA SER A 36 2.05 -10.09 -8.92
C SER A 36 2.34 -10.12 -10.41
N LYS A 37 2.12 -11.28 -11.02
CA LYS A 37 2.30 -11.46 -12.48
C LYS A 37 1.06 -11.07 -13.26
N LYS A 38 -0.09 -11.02 -12.62
CA LYS A 38 -1.38 -10.72 -13.26
C LYS A 38 -2.33 -10.04 -12.30
N ILE A 39 -3.34 -9.41 -12.86
CA ILE A 39 -4.50 -8.90 -12.13
C ILE A 39 -5.72 -9.53 -12.80
N ASP A 40 -6.66 -10.08 -12.01
CA ASP A 40 -7.88 -10.69 -12.56
C ASP A 40 -8.85 -9.62 -13.10
N ASP A 41 -9.94 -10.07 -13.70
CA ASP A 41 -10.95 -9.18 -14.29
C ASP A 41 -11.68 -8.31 -13.25
N LYS A 42 -11.58 -8.65 -11.97
CA LYS A 42 -12.14 -7.86 -10.86
C LYS A 42 -11.12 -6.89 -10.26
N GLY A 43 -9.85 -6.99 -10.62
CA GLY A 43 -8.80 -6.12 -10.11
C GLY A 43 -8.03 -6.68 -8.92
N ARG A 44 -8.10 -7.99 -8.68
CA ARG A 44 -7.34 -8.65 -7.59
C ARG A 44 -6.01 -9.19 -8.10
N PRO A 45 -4.93 -9.08 -7.31
CA PRO A 45 -3.64 -9.63 -7.73
C PRO A 45 -3.65 -11.16 -7.76
N ILE A 46 -3.04 -11.72 -8.81
CA ILE A 46 -2.93 -13.17 -9.01
C ILE A 46 -1.47 -13.51 -9.33
N GLY A 47 -1.00 -14.64 -8.80
CA GLY A 47 0.39 -15.05 -9.03
C GLY A 47 1.36 -14.17 -8.28
N LEU A 48 1.21 -14.10 -6.97
CA LEU A 48 2.07 -13.28 -6.12
C LEU A 48 3.51 -13.78 -6.22
N THR A 49 4.44 -12.84 -6.48
CA THR A 49 5.86 -13.15 -6.57
C THR A 49 6.67 -11.89 -6.33
N SER A 50 7.91 -12.07 -5.90
CA SER A 50 8.86 -10.98 -5.79
C SER A 50 10.01 -11.10 -6.80
N THR A 51 9.91 -12.03 -7.74
CA THR A 51 10.93 -12.25 -8.77
C THR A 51 10.29 -12.27 -10.15
N PHE A 52 10.88 -11.49 -11.07
CA PHE A 52 10.38 -11.34 -12.44
C PHE A 52 11.53 -11.48 -13.44
N GLU A 53 11.18 -11.78 -14.68
CA GLU A 53 12.12 -11.76 -15.81
C GLU A 53 12.05 -10.41 -16.50
N PRO A 54 13.11 -9.99 -17.24
CA PRO A 54 13.13 -8.67 -17.89
C PRO A 54 11.94 -8.37 -18.82
N GLY A 55 11.39 -9.39 -19.49
CA GLY A 55 10.27 -9.21 -20.41
C GLY A 55 8.89 -9.22 -19.75
N ASP A 56 8.82 -9.45 -18.44
CA ASP A 56 7.56 -9.53 -17.73
C ASP A 56 6.93 -8.16 -17.54
N THR A 57 5.60 -8.12 -17.48
CA THR A 57 4.87 -7.00 -16.91
C THR A 57 4.78 -7.21 -15.42
N VAL A 58 5.13 -6.20 -14.65
CA VAL A 58 5.16 -6.26 -13.19
C VAL A 58 3.96 -5.49 -12.65
N TYR A 59 3.13 -6.15 -11.85
CA TYR A 59 1.97 -5.51 -11.23
C TYR A 59 2.22 -5.27 -9.77
N PHE A 60 1.88 -4.08 -9.30
CA PHE A 60 1.85 -3.73 -7.88
C PHE A 60 0.40 -3.51 -7.48
N SER A 61 0.00 -4.07 -6.34
CA SER A 61 -1.33 -3.88 -5.77
C SER A 61 -1.24 -3.67 -4.28
N ALA A 62 -2.09 -2.78 -3.76
CA ALA A 62 -2.20 -2.56 -2.32
C ALA A 62 -3.68 -2.37 -1.98
N LYS A 63 -4.09 -2.90 -0.83
CA LYS A 63 -5.50 -2.94 -0.46
C LYS A 63 -5.90 -1.68 0.31
N ARG A 64 -7.06 -1.12 -0.05
CA ARG A 64 -7.66 -0.02 0.70
C ARG A 64 -8.08 -0.50 2.09
N ASN A 65 -7.70 0.25 3.11
CA ASN A 65 -8.00 -0.08 4.51
C ASN A 65 -9.01 0.90 5.15
N ARG A 66 -9.44 1.92 4.40
CA ARG A 66 -10.45 2.89 4.85
C ARG A 66 -11.36 3.21 3.67
N PHE A 67 -12.67 3.15 3.88
CA PHE A 67 -13.65 3.27 2.79
C PHE A 67 -13.63 4.64 2.09
N TRP A 68 -13.12 5.68 2.74
CA TRP A 68 -13.08 7.04 2.17
C TRP A 68 -11.80 7.31 1.35
N ILE A 69 -10.85 6.38 1.32
CA ILE A 69 -9.63 6.53 0.54
C ILE A 69 -9.88 5.95 -0.85
N ASP A 70 -9.93 6.80 -1.87
CA ASP A 70 -10.21 6.40 -3.24
C ASP A 70 -9.11 6.72 -4.24
N LYS A 71 -8.10 7.51 -3.85
CA LYS A 71 -6.99 7.92 -4.73
C LYS A 71 -5.66 7.77 -4.01
N ALA A 72 -4.66 7.28 -4.75
CA ALA A 72 -3.32 7.04 -4.22
C ALA A 72 -2.26 7.56 -5.19
N GLN A 73 -1.06 7.80 -4.67
CA GLN A 73 0.14 8.06 -5.43
C GLN A 73 1.08 6.87 -5.28
N ILE A 74 1.62 6.38 -6.40
CA ILE A 74 2.53 5.23 -6.40
C ILE A 74 3.87 5.68 -6.98
N VAL A 75 4.96 5.32 -6.30
CA VAL A 75 6.32 5.70 -6.69
C VAL A 75 7.15 4.43 -6.86
N TRP A 76 7.82 4.33 -8.00
CA TRP A 76 8.69 3.22 -8.36
C TRP A 76 10.16 3.62 -8.23
N TYR A 77 10.96 2.70 -7.70
CA TYR A 77 12.40 2.91 -7.45
C TYR A 77 13.21 1.81 -8.13
N LYS A 78 14.38 2.18 -8.66
CA LYS A 78 15.37 1.22 -9.13
C LYS A 78 16.49 1.19 -8.10
N GLY A 79 16.68 0.05 -7.45
CA GLY A 79 17.56 -0.10 -6.30
C GLY A 79 16.78 0.02 -4.99
N GLU A 80 17.43 0.51 -3.96
CA GLU A 80 16.78 0.71 -2.66
C GLU A 80 15.72 1.82 -2.73
N ILE A 81 14.75 1.75 -1.84
CA ILE A 81 13.72 2.79 -1.72
C ILE A 81 14.36 4.04 -1.13
N ALA A 82 14.74 4.95 -1.99
CA ALA A 82 15.38 6.21 -1.63
C ALA A 82 15.05 7.27 -2.69
N PRO A 83 14.99 8.57 -2.32
CA PRO A 83 14.59 9.61 -3.27
C PRO A 83 15.42 9.66 -4.56
N GLU A 84 16.72 9.40 -4.47
CA GLU A 84 17.63 9.38 -5.62
C GLU A 84 17.37 8.22 -6.59
N ASN A 85 16.65 7.21 -6.18
CA ASN A 85 16.35 6.03 -6.98
C ASN A 85 14.98 6.04 -7.63
N ARG A 86 14.22 7.12 -7.48
CA ARG A 86 12.92 7.27 -8.12
C ARG A 86 13.07 7.34 -9.63
N PHE A 87 12.27 6.59 -10.35
CA PHE A 87 12.26 6.67 -11.80
C PHE A 87 10.87 6.82 -12.42
N LEU A 88 9.82 6.56 -11.66
CA LEU A 88 8.43 6.71 -12.13
C LEU A 88 7.54 7.09 -10.96
N VAL A 89 6.71 8.11 -11.16
CA VAL A 89 5.72 8.54 -10.17
C VAL A 89 4.36 8.55 -10.86
N GLU A 90 3.43 7.79 -10.32
CA GLU A 90 2.04 7.78 -10.76
C GLU A 90 1.23 8.58 -9.74
N GLU A 91 0.89 9.80 -10.10
CA GLU A 91 0.34 10.79 -9.16
C GLU A 91 -1.10 10.50 -8.74
N GLU A 92 -1.87 9.81 -9.57
CA GLU A 92 -3.26 9.53 -9.26
C GLU A 92 -3.68 8.15 -9.75
N VAL A 93 -3.78 7.22 -8.81
CA VAL A 93 -4.29 5.88 -9.05
C VAL A 93 -5.59 5.72 -8.30
N ILE A 94 -6.64 5.31 -9.00
CA ILE A 94 -7.99 5.21 -8.43
C ILE A 94 -8.24 3.78 -7.97
N VAL A 95 -8.87 3.61 -6.80
CA VAL A 95 -9.20 2.30 -6.27
C VAL A 95 -10.13 1.55 -7.25
N ASN A 96 -9.86 0.27 -7.46
CA ASN A 96 -10.65 -0.57 -8.35
C ASN A 96 -11.85 -1.22 -7.63
N LYS A 97 -12.64 -2.00 -8.38
CA LYS A 97 -13.84 -2.66 -7.84
C LYS A 97 -13.53 -3.65 -6.72
N ALA A 98 -12.36 -4.26 -6.74
CA ALA A 98 -11.92 -5.20 -5.71
C ALA A 98 -11.33 -4.50 -4.48
N LYS A 99 -11.33 -3.15 -4.45
CA LYS A 99 -10.81 -2.32 -3.35
C LYS A 99 -9.29 -2.32 -3.27
N TYR A 100 -8.63 -2.52 -4.41
CA TYR A 100 -7.18 -2.41 -4.54
C TYR A 100 -6.81 -1.16 -5.34
N PHE A 101 -5.65 -0.60 -5.02
CA PHE A 101 -4.93 0.32 -5.88
C PHE A 101 -3.92 -0.52 -6.66
N SER A 102 -4.03 -0.55 -7.97
CA SER A 102 -3.19 -1.40 -8.81
C SER A 102 -2.55 -0.59 -9.93
N THR A 103 -1.31 -0.92 -10.23
CA THR A 103 -0.59 -0.33 -11.35
C THR A 103 0.37 -1.35 -11.95
N GLU A 104 0.86 -1.06 -13.15
CA GLU A 104 1.77 -1.97 -13.85
C GLU A 104 2.99 -1.23 -14.35
N LEU A 105 4.10 -1.97 -14.45
CA LEU A 105 5.34 -1.50 -15.03
C LEU A 105 5.74 -2.45 -16.14
N SER A 106 5.89 -1.90 -17.34
CA SER A 106 6.31 -2.65 -18.52
C SER A 106 7.20 -1.75 -19.38
N VAL A 107 8.30 -2.30 -19.86
CA VAL A 107 9.25 -1.59 -20.71
C VAL A 107 9.42 -2.38 -22.00
N PRO A 108 9.20 -1.78 -23.19
CA PRO A 108 9.29 -2.51 -24.46
C PRO A 108 10.63 -3.25 -24.68
N GLU A 109 11.74 -2.66 -24.28
CA GLU A 109 13.06 -3.29 -24.36
C GLU A 109 13.35 -4.26 -23.20
N GLY A 110 12.43 -4.41 -22.27
CA GLY A 110 12.62 -5.21 -21.06
C GLY A 110 13.19 -4.39 -19.91
N LEU A 111 12.91 -4.84 -18.70
CA LEU A 111 13.43 -4.23 -17.47
C LEU A 111 14.89 -4.65 -17.29
N GLU A 112 15.71 -3.73 -16.81
CA GLU A 112 17.08 -4.06 -16.43
C GLU A 112 17.06 -5.00 -15.22
N GLU A 113 18.01 -5.93 -15.18
CA GLU A 113 18.18 -6.79 -14.02
C GLU A 113 18.58 -5.98 -12.81
N GLY A 114 18.09 -6.38 -11.65
CA GLY A 114 18.43 -5.73 -10.39
C GLY A 114 17.26 -5.71 -9.42
N HIS A 115 17.46 -4.98 -8.33
CA HIS A 115 16.48 -4.82 -7.27
C HIS A 115 15.64 -3.56 -7.50
N TYR A 116 14.36 -3.66 -7.19
CA TYR A 116 13.39 -2.57 -7.36
C TYR A 116 12.50 -2.45 -6.13
N GLY A 117 11.94 -1.28 -5.94
CA GLY A 117 10.96 -1.05 -4.89
C GLY A 117 9.79 -0.22 -5.39
N VAL A 118 8.69 -0.30 -4.67
CA VAL A 118 7.50 0.50 -4.94
C VAL A 118 6.85 0.90 -3.63
N THR A 119 6.41 2.16 -3.56
CA THR A 119 5.75 2.70 -2.37
C THR A 119 4.41 3.29 -2.77
N ILE A 120 3.49 3.38 -1.81
CA ILE A 120 2.18 3.97 -2.06
C ILE A 120 1.83 4.96 -0.94
N TYR A 121 1.19 6.05 -1.33
CA TYR A 121 0.76 7.14 -0.46
C TYR A 121 -0.70 7.45 -0.77
N VAL A 122 -1.45 7.93 0.22
CA VAL A 122 -2.74 8.57 -0.07
C VAL A 122 -2.46 9.82 -0.88
N LYS A 123 -3.24 10.09 -1.92
CA LYS A 123 -3.03 11.28 -2.75
C LYS A 123 -3.01 12.55 -1.89
N GLY A 124 -1.96 13.35 -2.06
CA GLY A 124 -1.76 14.58 -1.29
C GLY A 124 -1.02 14.39 0.03
N SER A 125 -0.67 13.15 0.39
CA SER A 125 0.07 12.83 1.61
C SER A 125 1.50 12.43 1.29
N ASP A 126 2.43 12.72 2.18
CA ASP A 126 3.82 12.29 2.07
C ASP A 126 4.13 11.11 3.02
N ILE A 127 3.10 10.52 3.62
CA ILE A 127 3.24 9.38 4.53
C ILE A 127 3.17 8.09 3.72
N MET A 128 4.24 7.29 3.75
CA MET A 128 4.27 5.99 3.09
C MET A 128 3.35 5.01 3.85
N GLU A 129 2.31 4.53 3.17
CA GLU A 129 1.34 3.63 3.79
C GLU A 129 1.83 2.18 3.79
N THR A 130 2.33 1.71 2.65
CA THR A 130 2.92 0.39 2.52
C THR A 130 3.91 0.39 1.35
N LYS A 131 4.65 -0.69 1.21
CA LYS A 131 5.65 -0.85 0.16
C LYS A 131 5.75 -2.30 -0.27
N ALA A 132 6.40 -2.52 -1.41
CA ALA A 132 6.80 -3.85 -1.86
C ALA A 132 8.15 -3.75 -2.56
N GLU A 133 8.87 -4.85 -2.60
CA GLU A 133 10.17 -4.93 -3.27
C GLU A 133 10.18 -6.16 -4.16
N PHE A 134 10.92 -6.09 -5.26
CA PHE A 134 11.05 -7.21 -6.17
C PHE A 134 12.39 -7.18 -6.89
N ASP A 135 12.76 -8.32 -7.46
CA ASP A 135 13.99 -8.48 -8.22
C ASP A 135 13.66 -8.87 -9.66
N VAL A 136 14.44 -8.35 -10.60
CA VAL A 136 14.39 -8.73 -12.01
C VAL A 136 15.63 -9.53 -12.32
N LYS A 137 15.47 -10.79 -12.78
CA LYS A 137 16.55 -11.73 -13.08
C LYS A 137 16.22 -12.50 -14.36
N LYS A 138 17.25 -12.78 -15.13
CA LYS A 138 17.12 -13.70 -16.26
C LYS A 138 16.98 -15.14 -15.82
#